data_5d221909da660bc650a7a7de0fff11e1
#
_entry.id   5d221909da660bc650a7a7de0fff11e1
#
_cell.length_a   1.000
_cell.length_b   1.000
_cell.length_c   1.000
_cell.angle_alpha   90.00
_cell.angle_beta   90.00
_cell.angle_gamma   90.00
#
_symmetry.space_group_name_H-M   'P 1'
#
loop_
_entity.id
_entity.type
_entity.pdbx_description
1 polymer ?
#
loop_
_entity_poly.entity_id
_entity_poly.type
_entity_poly.pdbx_seq_one_letter_code
_entity_poly.pdbx_strand_id
1 'polypeptide(L)'
;MSNGIKIATIGGGSSYTPELVEGFIKRYENLPVDELWLVDIPEGRDKLDTVGVLAQRMVRRAGLPTKVVLTTDRRAALEGADFVTTQVRIGRLPARVLDERIPLSHGMLGQETNGAGGMFKAFRTIPVILDFVREVQELCPKAWMINFSNPSGMIEEAILNYTDFDRAIGLCNVPINMHAGVARVLGVDESRLELQLQGVNHFVFATDVFVDGVSVIDEAIEKYAHVSEDEALSMNNFVPIPFSPSFIRGIRAIPCPYHNYYFHTDEMLAEELKEFEEGNVRGEVVSRLEDELFQIYRDENLDIKPKQLEQRGGARYSDAACNLIESIHANRGDIQYVDVRNDGCIEGLPSSSAVEVACRITADGPKPLATGELKPRIAGYVQMMKGFERMVVEAAVTGDRDLAVAALEMNPLCPSDELANVVVDELIEAHKAYLPQFSRSACR
;
A
#
# COMPACT_ATOMS: atom_id res chain seq x y z
N MET A 1 -20.68 22.87 20.10
CA MET A 1 -19.98 23.05 18.83
C MET A 1 -19.18 21.77 18.66
N SER A 2 -19.51 20.92 17.68
CA SER A 2 -18.66 19.77 17.34
C SER A 2 -17.33 20.36 16.89
N ASN A 3 -16.23 20.02 17.55
CA ASN A 3 -14.93 20.27 16.99
C ASN A 3 -14.85 19.39 15.75
N GLY A 4 -15.02 19.97 14.58
CA GLY A 4 -14.88 19.24 13.33
C GLY A 4 -13.44 18.77 13.15
N ILE A 5 -13.26 17.81 12.27
CA ILE A 5 -12.01 17.12 12.06
C ILE A 5 -11.18 17.87 11.01
N LYS A 6 -9.89 18.03 11.28
CA LYS A 6 -8.89 18.48 10.31
C LYS A 6 -8.10 17.30 9.77
N ILE A 7 -8.11 17.12 8.45
CA ILE A 7 -7.33 16.09 7.76
C ILE A 7 -6.28 16.74 6.86
N ALA A 8 -5.01 16.36 7.01
CA ALA A 8 -3.92 16.76 6.12
C ALA A 8 -3.54 15.60 5.19
N THR A 9 -3.69 15.76 3.88
CA THR A 9 -3.35 14.77 2.85
C THR A 9 -2.05 15.18 2.15
N ILE A 10 -0.95 14.50 2.45
CA ILE A 10 0.35 14.72 1.82
C ILE A 10 0.43 13.90 0.53
N GLY A 11 0.72 14.54 -0.59
CA GLY A 11 0.52 14.02 -1.94
C GLY A 11 -0.87 14.33 -2.48
N GLY A 12 -1.47 15.44 -2.04
CA GLY A 12 -2.83 15.87 -2.37
C GLY A 12 -3.09 16.10 -3.86
N GLY A 13 -2.05 16.29 -4.67
CA GLY A 13 -2.12 16.35 -6.14
C GLY A 13 -2.23 14.99 -6.83
N SER A 14 -2.35 13.90 -6.09
CA SER A 14 -2.54 12.55 -6.64
C SER A 14 -3.83 12.46 -7.44
N SER A 15 -3.80 11.71 -8.55
CA SER A 15 -5.00 11.41 -9.33
C SER A 15 -6.05 10.59 -8.56
N TYR A 16 -5.70 10.00 -7.40
CA TYR A 16 -6.66 9.33 -6.49
C TYR A 16 -7.41 10.27 -5.55
N THR A 17 -7.00 11.51 -5.42
CA THR A 17 -7.63 12.47 -4.49
C THR A 17 -9.14 12.61 -4.67
N PRO A 18 -9.72 12.61 -5.90
CA PRO A 18 -11.18 12.65 -6.04
C PRO A 18 -11.91 11.46 -5.42
N GLU A 19 -11.30 10.28 -5.41
CA GLU A 19 -11.88 9.10 -4.75
C GLU A 19 -11.84 9.26 -3.22
N LEU A 20 -10.74 9.76 -2.67
CA LEU A 20 -10.63 10.05 -1.23
C LEU A 20 -11.67 11.09 -0.79
N VAL A 21 -11.83 12.15 -1.57
CA VAL A 21 -12.85 13.19 -1.31
C VAL A 21 -14.26 12.62 -1.37
N GLU A 22 -14.58 11.79 -2.35
CA GLU A 22 -15.87 11.09 -2.42
C GLU A 22 -16.11 10.22 -1.17
N GLY A 23 -15.07 9.54 -0.69
CA GLY A 23 -15.11 8.73 0.53
C GLY A 23 -15.47 9.56 1.78
N PHE A 24 -14.89 10.75 1.95
CA PHE A 24 -15.25 11.67 3.04
C PHE A 24 -16.65 12.23 2.88
N ILE A 25 -17.05 12.60 1.66
CA ILE A 25 -18.42 13.10 1.40
C ILE A 25 -19.46 12.06 1.81
N LYS A 26 -19.29 10.81 1.44
CA LYS A 26 -20.22 9.71 1.76
C LYS A 26 -20.35 9.44 3.26
N ARG A 27 -19.32 9.78 4.04
CA ARG A 27 -19.25 9.51 5.50
C ARG A 27 -19.44 10.74 6.37
N TYR A 28 -19.81 11.88 5.79
CA TYR A 28 -19.82 13.15 6.50
C TYR A 28 -20.69 13.15 7.77
N GLU A 29 -21.78 12.39 7.79
CA GLU A 29 -22.65 12.28 8.97
C GLU A 29 -21.94 11.70 10.20
N ASN A 30 -21.04 10.72 9.97
CA ASN A 30 -20.29 10.03 11.04
C ASN A 30 -18.85 10.56 11.17
N LEU A 31 -18.34 11.19 10.12
CA LEU A 31 -16.99 11.73 10.03
C LEU A 31 -17.07 13.20 9.53
N PRO A 32 -17.43 14.16 10.40
CA PRO A 32 -17.63 15.56 10.02
C PRO A 32 -16.28 16.25 9.79
N VAL A 33 -15.77 16.16 8.56
CA VAL A 33 -14.52 16.81 8.16
C VAL A 33 -14.79 18.31 7.95
N ASP A 34 -14.28 19.17 8.82
CA ASP A 34 -14.36 20.61 8.70
C ASP A 34 -13.31 21.18 7.75
N GLU A 35 -12.08 20.66 7.83
CA GLU A 35 -10.96 21.08 6.98
C GLU A 35 -10.27 19.88 6.35
N LEU A 36 -10.18 19.87 5.01
CA LEU A 36 -9.38 18.98 4.23
C LEU A 36 -8.25 19.75 3.56
N TRP A 37 -7.02 19.54 4.02
CA TRP A 37 -5.82 20.18 3.50
C TRP A 37 -5.14 19.24 2.51
N LEU A 38 -5.09 19.63 1.24
CA LEU A 38 -4.38 18.92 0.18
C LEU A 38 -3.01 19.55 -0.01
N VAL A 39 -1.96 18.78 0.27
CA VAL A 39 -0.57 19.26 0.29
C VAL A 39 0.21 18.57 -0.82
N ASP A 40 0.97 19.33 -1.58
CA ASP A 40 1.94 18.78 -2.52
C ASP A 40 3.22 19.63 -2.55
N ILE A 41 4.24 19.15 -3.25
CA ILE A 41 5.47 19.91 -3.48
C ILE A 41 5.25 20.99 -4.55
N PRO A 42 6.11 22.03 -4.61
CA PRO A 42 5.98 23.08 -5.63
C PRO A 42 5.91 22.54 -7.07
N GLU A 43 6.68 21.49 -7.37
CA GLU A 43 6.71 20.82 -8.68
C GLU A 43 5.40 20.04 -9.00
N GLY A 44 4.57 19.77 -7.98
CA GLY A 44 3.27 19.14 -8.09
C GLY A 44 2.10 20.14 -8.17
N ARG A 45 2.37 21.45 -8.12
CA ARG A 45 1.37 22.50 -7.99
C ARG A 45 0.27 22.46 -9.05
N ASP A 46 0.60 22.27 -10.31
CA ASP A 46 -0.41 22.18 -11.40
C ASP A 46 -1.40 21.02 -11.18
N LYS A 47 -0.88 19.85 -10.77
CA LYS A 47 -1.73 18.71 -10.42
C LYS A 47 -2.57 18.98 -9.19
N LEU A 48 -1.97 19.56 -8.14
CA LEU A 48 -2.66 19.93 -6.91
C LEU A 48 -3.81 20.92 -7.18
N ASP A 49 -3.57 21.93 -7.98
CA ASP A 49 -4.59 22.92 -8.32
C ASP A 49 -5.74 22.28 -9.14
N THR A 50 -5.41 21.44 -10.12
CA THR A 50 -6.41 20.75 -10.94
C THR A 50 -7.31 19.87 -10.09
N VAL A 51 -6.73 18.99 -9.29
CA VAL A 51 -7.46 18.02 -8.44
C VAL A 51 -8.18 18.75 -7.30
N GLY A 52 -7.54 19.75 -6.71
CA GLY A 52 -8.10 20.49 -5.59
C GLY A 52 -9.33 21.32 -5.98
N VAL A 53 -9.33 21.93 -7.16
CA VAL A 53 -10.52 22.63 -7.68
C VAL A 53 -11.67 21.65 -7.93
N LEU A 54 -11.38 20.44 -8.45
CA LEU A 54 -12.38 19.37 -8.55
C LEU A 54 -12.92 18.99 -7.17
N ALA A 55 -12.02 18.77 -6.19
CA ALA A 55 -12.42 18.45 -4.81
C ALA A 55 -13.36 19.51 -4.22
N GLN A 56 -13.05 20.80 -4.44
CA GLN A 56 -13.92 21.91 -4.00
C GLN A 56 -15.29 21.89 -4.68
N ARG A 57 -15.35 21.52 -5.98
CA ARG A 57 -16.63 21.37 -6.70
C ARG A 57 -17.44 20.20 -6.15
N MET A 58 -16.79 19.05 -5.88
CA MET A 58 -17.43 17.85 -5.32
C MET A 58 -18.05 18.15 -3.94
N VAL A 59 -17.32 18.79 -3.05
CA VAL A 59 -17.81 19.19 -1.71
C VAL A 59 -18.98 20.16 -1.83
N ARG A 60 -18.89 21.17 -2.69
CA ARG A 60 -19.98 22.14 -2.95
C ARG A 60 -21.23 21.45 -3.49
N ARG A 61 -21.09 20.53 -4.44
CA ARG A 61 -22.20 19.73 -4.96
C ARG A 61 -22.91 18.94 -3.88
N ALA A 62 -22.13 18.36 -2.96
CA ALA A 62 -22.68 17.62 -1.82
C ALA A 62 -23.36 18.53 -0.77
N GLY A 63 -23.25 19.86 -0.88
CA GLY A 63 -23.82 20.81 0.07
C GLY A 63 -23.14 20.81 1.44
N LEU A 64 -21.89 20.34 1.51
CA LEU A 64 -21.15 20.19 2.76
C LEU A 64 -20.35 21.46 3.09
N PRO A 65 -20.19 21.80 4.38
CA PRO A 65 -19.43 22.96 4.83
C PRO A 65 -17.90 22.75 4.82
N THR A 66 -17.42 21.55 4.49
CA THR A 66 -16.00 21.19 4.48
C THR A 66 -15.18 22.18 3.66
N LYS A 67 -14.16 22.76 4.28
CA LYS A 67 -13.20 23.65 3.62
C LYS A 67 -12.06 22.86 3.02
N VAL A 68 -11.92 22.86 1.70
CA VAL A 68 -10.79 22.26 0.99
C VAL A 68 -9.71 23.30 0.77
N VAL A 69 -8.54 23.11 1.39
CA VAL A 69 -7.39 24.03 1.35
C VAL A 69 -6.27 23.40 0.52
N LEU A 70 -5.72 24.16 -0.44
CA LEU A 70 -4.60 23.74 -1.29
C LEU A 70 -3.34 24.48 -0.87
N THR A 71 -2.27 23.74 -0.57
CA THR A 71 -1.03 24.36 -0.10
C THR A 71 0.21 23.54 -0.50
N THR A 72 1.34 24.23 -0.63
CA THR A 72 2.66 23.60 -0.68
C THR A 72 3.41 23.73 0.66
N ASP A 73 2.78 24.37 1.65
CA ASP A 73 3.29 24.46 3.02
C ASP A 73 2.73 23.28 3.85
N ARG A 74 3.54 22.22 3.93
CA ARG A 74 3.18 21.01 4.69
C ARG A 74 3.03 21.29 6.17
N ARG A 75 3.90 22.13 6.75
CA ARG A 75 3.87 22.43 8.17
C ARG A 75 2.58 23.13 8.58
N ALA A 76 2.12 24.10 7.78
CA ALA A 76 0.83 24.78 8.02
C ALA A 76 -0.36 23.79 7.92
N ALA A 77 -0.29 22.81 7.04
CA ALA A 77 -1.33 21.79 6.94
C ALA A 77 -1.35 20.84 8.16
N LEU A 78 -0.18 20.46 8.66
CA LEU A 78 -0.04 19.55 9.80
C LEU A 78 -0.44 20.19 11.13
N GLU A 79 -0.27 21.50 11.29
CA GLU A 79 -0.59 22.17 12.54
C GLU A 79 -2.04 21.93 12.97
N GLY A 80 -2.22 21.21 14.09
CA GLY A 80 -3.53 20.87 14.63
C GLY A 80 -4.35 19.86 13.82
N ALA A 81 -3.72 19.08 12.93
CA ALA A 81 -4.39 17.98 12.22
C ALA A 81 -4.78 16.84 13.19
N ASP A 82 -5.95 16.25 12.99
CA ASP A 82 -6.44 15.08 13.70
C ASP A 82 -6.00 13.78 12.99
N PHE A 83 -5.94 13.84 11.66
CA PHE A 83 -5.47 12.76 10.80
C PHE A 83 -4.53 13.28 9.73
N VAL A 84 -3.51 12.49 9.44
CA VAL A 84 -2.58 12.74 8.33
C VAL A 84 -2.65 11.55 7.38
N THR A 85 -2.92 11.78 6.11
CA THR A 85 -2.86 10.72 5.09
C THR A 85 -1.70 10.97 4.15
N THR A 86 -0.99 9.89 3.73
CA THR A 86 0.12 10.00 2.79
C THR A 86 -0.13 9.17 1.55
N GLN A 87 0.00 9.79 0.38
CA GLN A 87 -0.17 9.14 -0.93
C GLN A 87 0.90 9.63 -1.92
N VAL A 88 2.16 9.55 -1.49
CA VAL A 88 3.28 10.09 -2.25
C VAL A 88 3.95 9.04 -3.14
N ARG A 89 4.56 9.50 -4.23
CA ARG A 89 5.41 8.71 -5.11
C ARG A 89 6.68 9.50 -5.42
N ILE A 90 7.76 9.18 -4.72
CA ILE A 90 9.05 9.86 -4.90
C ILE A 90 9.65 9.44 -6.25
N GLY A 91 10.00 10.45 -7.06
CA GLY A 91 10.42 10.27 -8.46
C GLY A 91 9.26 10.12 -9.45
N ARG A 92 8.00 10.13 -8.98
CA ARG A 92 6.79 10.07 -9.80
C ARG A 92 6.74 8.83 -10.70
N LEU A 93 5.96 8.87 -11.79
CA LEU A 93 5.85 7.75 -12.73
C LEU A 93 7.13 7.47 -13.54
N PRO A 94 7.97 8.45 -13.92
CA PRO A 94 9.25 8.14 -14.56
C PRO A 94 10.15 7.22 -13.73
N ALA A 95 10.23 7.41 -12.40
CA ALA A 95 10.98 6.50 -11.54
C ALA A 95 10.35 5.10 -11.49
N ARG A 96 9.03 4.99 -11.46
CA ARG A 96 8.34 3.71 -11.55
C ARG A 96 8.67 2.96 -12.85
N VAL A 97 8.68 3.66 -13.98
CA VAL A 97 9.04 3.03 -15.27
C VAL A 97 10.45 2.44 -15.22
N LEU A 98 11.40 3.14 -14.57
CA LEU A 98 12.76 2.62 -14.38
C LEU A 98 12.79 1.41 -13.42
N ASP A 99 12.00 1.45 -12.33
CA ASP A 99 11.86 0.33 -11.39
C ASP A 99 11.36 -0.95 -12.07
N GLU A 100 10.56 -0.83 -13.12
CA GLU A 100 10.01 -1.94 -13.88
C GLU A 100 10.95 -2.34 -15.05
N ARG A 101 11.42 -1.38 -15.85
CA ARG A 101 12.20 -1.66 -17.06
C ARG A 101 13.61 -2.17 -16.81
N ILE A 102 14.29 -1.67 -15.78
CA ILE A 102 15.68 -2.08 -15.50
C ILE A 102 15.73 -3.57 -15.12
N PRO A 103 14.98 -4.08 -14.14
CA PRO A 103 14.96 -5.52 -13.86
C PRO A 103 14.56 -6.37 -15.08
N LEU A 104 13.52 -5.95 -15.83
CA LEU A 104 13.06 -6.67 -17.03
C LEU A 104 14.13 -6.75 -18.11
N SER A 105 14.97 -5.71 -18.30
CA SER A 105 16.08 -5.76 -19.25
C SER A 105 17.14 -6.81 -18.92
N HIS A 106 17.15 -7.28 -17.66
CA HIS A 106 18.02 -8.34 -17.15
C HIS A 106 17.29 -9.68 -16.95
N GLY A 107 16.05 -9.80 -17.42
CA GLY A 107 15.26 -11.02 -17.26
C GLY A 107 14.76 -11.27 -15.83
N MET A 108 14.65 -10.21 -15.02
CA MET A 108 14.02 -10.23 -13.70
C MET A 108 12.66 -9.56 -13.76
N LEU A 109 11.71 -10.01 -12.92
CA LEU A 109 10.40 -9.36 -12.76
C LEU A 109 10.55 -7.88 -12.40
N GLY A 110 9.83 -7.03 -13.15
CA GLY A 110 9.84 -5.58 -13.04
C GLY A 110 8.60 -5.03 -12.33
N GLN A 111 8.49 -5.29 -11.04
CA GLN A 111 7.31 -4.97 -10.24
C GLN A 111 7.58 -3.78 -9.28
N GLU A 112 6.67 -2.80 -9.22
CA GLU A 112 6.88 -1.56 -8.46
C GLU A 112 6.88 -1.72 -6.92
N THR A 113 6.39 -2.85 -6.38
CA THR A 113 6.22 -3.05 -4.93
C THR A 113 6.84 -4.33 -4.40
N ASN A 114 7.34 -5.21 -5.29
CA ASN A 114 8.04 -6.44 -4.95
C ASN A 114 9.41 -6.48 -5.64
N GLY A 115 10.30 -7.36 -5.18
CA GLY A 115 11.62 -7.54 -5.78
C GLY A 115 12.45 -6.25 -5.83
N ALA A 116 13.25 -6.10 -6.89
CA ALA A 116 14.16 -4.97 -7.06
C ALA A 116 13.42 -3.63 -7.15
N GLY A 117 12.33 -3.55 -7.93
CA GLY A 117 11.57 -2.31 -8.08
C GLY A 117 10.93 -1.86 -6.77
N GLY A 118 10.34 -2.79 -6.01
CA GLY A 118 9.79 -2.50 -4.67
C GLY A 118 10.84 -2.00 -3.70
N MET A 119 12.03 -2.63 -3.71
CA MET A 119 13.18 -2.22 -2.91
C MET A 119 13.62 -0.79 -3.22
N PHE A 120 13.79 -0.43 -4.49
CA PHE A 120 14.21 0.92 -4.89
C PHE A 120 13.12 1.96 -4.65
N LYS A 121 11.87 1.60 -4.77
CA LYS A 121 10.77 2.47 -4.35
C LYS A 121 10.82 2.73 -2.84
N ALA A 122 11.12 1.72 -2.02
CA ALA A 122 11.33 1.88 -0.58
C ALA A 122 12.53 2.81 -0.28
N PHE A 123 13.66 2.63 -0.95
CA PHE A 123 14.86 3.46 -0.77
C PHE A 123 14.60 4.95 -1.02
N ARG A 124 13.74 5.29 -1.97
CA ARG A 124 13.36 6.68 -2.24
C ARG A 124 12.31 7.21 -1.27
N THR A 125 11.40 6.35 -0.81
CA THR A 125 10.20 6.77 -0.07
C THR A 125 10.44 6.83 1.44
N ILE A 126 11.14 5.85 2.01
CA ILE A 126 11.35 5.75 3.47
C ILE A 126 11.99 7.02 4.06
N PRO A 127 13.11 7.56 3.55
CA PRO A 127 13.71 8.77 4.13
C PRO A 127 12.74 9.95 4.15
N VAL A 128 11.95 10.11 3.10
CA VAL A 128 10.96 11.20 2.98
C VAL A 128 9.81 11.02 3.98
N ILE A 129 9.32 9.80 4.15
CA ILE A 129 8.26 9.52 5.13
C ILE A 129 8.77 9.71 6.56
N LEU A 130 10.01 9.32 6.87
CA LEU A 130 10.60 9.57 8.19
C LEU A 130 10.72 11.08 8.49
N ASP A 131 10.96 11.92 7.48
CA ASP A 131 10.90 13.38 7.65
C ASP A 131 9.47 13.88 7.92
N PHE A 132 8.45 13.29 7.24
CA PHE A 132 7.06 13.62 7.53
C PHE A 132 6.68 13.25 8.97
N VAL A 133 7.08 12.08 9.44
CA VAL A 133 6.82 11.62 10.81
C VAL A 133 7.41 12.59 11.85
N ARG A 134 8.64 13.08 11.63
CA ARG A 134 9.25 14.08 12.54
C ARG A 134 8.40 15.36 12.64
N GLU A 135 7.89 15.84 11.51
CA GLU A 135 7.01 17.02 11.50
C GLU A 135 5.64 16.73 12.14
N VAL A 136 5.08 15.54 11.95
CA VAL A 136 3.85 15.09 12.62
C VAL A 136 4.04 15.05 14.12
N GLN A 137 5.15 14.49 14.60
CA GLN A 137 5.47 14.45 16.03
C GLN A 137 5.62 15.85 16.63
N GLU A 138 6.14 16.81 15.88
CA GLU A 138 6.30 18.19 16.32
C GLU A 138 4.96 18.98 16.33
N LEU A 139 4.15 18.87 15.27
CA LEU A 139 3.04 19.77 14.97
C LEU A 139 1.67 19.20 15.33
N CYS A 140 1.50 17.88 15.28
CA CYS A 140 0.25 17.19 15.60
C CYS A 140 0.48 15.80 16.23
N PRO A 141 1.18 15.70 17.38
CA PRO A 141 1.63 14.41 17.96
C PRO A 141 0.49 13.46 18.34
N LYS A 142 -0.75 13.94 18.37
CA LYS A 142 -1.93 13.13 18.66
C LYS A 142 -2.64 12.62 17.39
N ALA A 143 -2.25 13.11 16.22
CA ALA A 143 -2.84 12.69 14.96
C ALA A 143 -2.53 11.21 14.66
N TRP A 144 -3.46 10.52 14.02
CA TRP A 144 -3.18 9.26 13.37
C TRP A 144 -2.65 9.50 11.97
N MET A 145 -1.52 8.89 11.65
CA MET A 145 -0.97 8.90 10.30
C MET A 145 -1.36 7.62 9.57
N ILE A 146 -2.14 7.77 8.51
CA ILE A 146 -2.59 6.67 7.66
C ILE A 146 -1.73 6.67 6.39
N ASN A 147 -0.86 5.69 6.27
CA ASN A 147 0.07 5.61 5.15
C ASN A 147 -0.49 4.77 4.00
N PHE A 148 -0.71 5.41 2.85
CA PHE A 148 -1.06 4.76 1.58
C PHE A 148 0.11 4.66 0.61
N SER A 149 1.24 5.26 0.95
CA SER A 149 2.42 5.20 0.11
C SER A 149 3.00 3.79 0.14
N ASN A 150 3.39 3.28 -1.01
CA ASN A 150 3.98 1.95 -1.13
C ASN A 150 5.51 2.00 -1.20
N PRO A 151 6.18 0.92 -0.77
CA PRO A 151 5.68 -0.32 -0.15
C PRO A 151 5.21 -0.09 1.29
N SER A 152 3.91 -0.31 1.56
CA SER A 152 3.30 0.07 2.84
C SER A 152 3.95 -0.62 4.04
N GLY A 153 4.15 -1.94 3.97
CA GLY A 153 4.77 -2.70 5.05
C GLY A 153 6.20 -2.28 5.38
N MET A 154 7.04 -2.01 4.36
CA MET A 154 8.42 -1.53 4.59
C MET A 154 8.44 -0.10 5.16
N ILE A 155 7.50 0.75 4.75
CA ILE A 155 7.36 2.10 5.31
C ILE A 155 6.94 2.02 6.76
N GLU A 156 5.95 1.18 7.09
CA GLU A 156 5.52 0.96 8.46
C GLU A 156 6.66 0.37 9.32
N GLU A 157 7.39 -0.63 8.81
CA GLU A 157 8.59 -1.19 9.46
C GLU A 157 9.62 -0.09 9.78
N ALA A 158 9.82 0.86 8.84
CA ALA A 158 10.75 1.98 9.05
C ALA A 158 10.25 2.94 10.14
N ILE A 159 8.98 3.32 10.13
CA ILE A 159 8.41 4.21 11.14
C ILE A 159 8.54 3.58 12.52
N LEU A 160 8.16 2.31 12.66
CA LEU A 160 8.15 1.57 13.91
C LEU A 160 9.54 1.36 14.54
N ASN A 161 10.61 1.27 13.73
CA ASN A 161 11.95 0.95 14.20
C ASN A 161 12.94 2.14 14.16
N TYR A 162 12.62 3.23 13.46
CA TYR A 162 13.51 4.40 13.33
C TYR A 162 12.89 5.69 13.87
N THR A 163 11.70 5.61 14.49
CA THR A 163 11.07 6.73 15.22
C THR A 163 10.39 6.23 16.50
N ASP A 164 10.04 7.18 17.38
CA ASP A 164 9.23 6.91 18.58
C ASP A 164 7.73 7.19 18.32
N PHE A 165 7.31 7.26 17.06
CA PHE A 165 5.92 7.54 16.68
C PHE A 165 5.11 6.24 16.61
N ASP A 166 4.12 6.10 17.49
CA ASP A 166 3.30 4.89 17.65
C ASP A 166 1.88 5.01 17.08
N ARG A 167 1.59 6.12 16.35
CA ARG A 167 0.27 6.41 15.78
C ARG A 167 0.29 6.36 14.25
N ALA A 168 1.13 5.51 13.68
CA ALA A 168 1.15 5.21 12.25
C ALA A 168 0.38 3.91 11.96
N ILE A 169 -0.25 3.86 10.81
CA ILE A 169 -0.96 2.68 10.30
C ILE A 169 -0.69 2.60 8.81
N GLY A 170 -0.10 1.50 8.37
CA GLY A 170 0.01 1.19 6.95
C GLY A 170 -1.30 0.60 6.42
N LEU A 171 -1.67 0.96 5.21
CA LEU A 171 -2.91 0.50 4.59
C LEU A 171 -2.70 0.02 3.16
N CYS A 172 -3.23 -1.16 2.87
CA CYS A 172 -3.24 -1.77 1.55
C CYS A 172 -4.64 -2.26 1.20
N ASN A 173 -4.97 -2.25 -0.09
CA ASN A 173 -6.25 -2.79 -0.57
C ASN A 173 -6.22 -4.31 -0.81
N VAL A 174 -5.06 -4.96 -0.70
CA VAL A 174 -4.92 -6.42 -0.91
C VAL A 174 -5.79 -7.22 0.05
N PRO A 175 -5.72 -7.03 1.37
CA PRO A 175 -6.56 -7.79 2.30
C PRO A 175 -8.06 -7.57 2.09
N ILE A 176 -8.46 -6.35 1.72
CA ILE A 176 -9.86 -6.02 1.45
C ILE A 176 -10.36 -6.75 0.20
N ASN A 177 -9.53 -6.82 -0.84
CA ASN A 177 -9.85 -7.59 -2.03
C ASN A 177 -9.84 -9.10 -1.75
N MET A 178 -8.93 -9.60 -0.90
CA MET A 178 -8.96 -10.98 -0.43
C MET A 178 -10.28 -11.29 0.30
N HIS A 179 -10.67 -10.42 1.23
CA HIS A 179 -11.91 -10.57 1.98
C HIS A 179 -13.13 -10.66 1.06
N ALA A 180 -13.29 -9.70 0.14
CA ALA A 180 -14.38 -9.70 -0.83
C ALA A 180 -14.35 -10.92 -1.78
N GLY A 181 -13.14 -11.30 -2.22
CA GLY A 181 -12.96 -12.47 -3.09
C GLY A 181 -13.31 -13.79 -2.40
N VAL A 182 -12.87 -13.98 -1.16
CA VAL A 182 -13.21 -15.16 -0.37
C VAL A 182 -14.71 -15.23 -0.08
N ALA A 183 -15.34 -14.10 0.27
CA ALA A 183 -16.79 -14.02 0.47
C ALA A 183 -17.56 -14.44 -0.79
N ARG A 184 -17.11 -13.97 -1.96
CA ARG A 184 -17.67 -14.33 -3.27
C ARG A 184 -17.53 -15.84 -3.55
N VAL A 185 -16.35 -16.42 -3.35
CA VAL A 185 -16.08 -17.85 -3.55
C VAL A 185 -16.93 -18.72 -2.62
N LEU A 186 -17.12 -18.28 -1.38
CA LEU A 186 -17.98 -18.97 -0.41
C LEU A 186 -19.47 -18.77 -0.68
N GLY A 187 -19.86 -17.70 -1.40
CA GLY A 187 -21.25 -17.32 -1.62
C GLY A 187 -21.92 -16.71 -0.38
N VAL A 188 -21.14 -15.99 0.44
CA VAL A 188 -21.62 -15.34 1.67
C VAL A 188 -21.50 -13.81 1.56
N ASP A 189 -22.29 -13.10 2.36
CA ASP A 189 -22.18 -11.64 2.48
C ASP A 189 -20.86 -11.26 3.16
N GLU A 190 -20.17 -10.23 2.63
CA GLU A 190 -18.89 -9.74 3.17
C GLU A 190 -18.99 -9.39 4.67
N SER A 191 -20.15 -8.88 5.14
CA SER A 191 -20.34 -8.49 6.54
C SER A 191 -20.36 -9.64 7.54
N ARG A 192 -20.47 -10.89 7.06
CA ARG A 192 -20.50 -12.10 7.88
C ARG A 192 -19.15 -12.81 7.92
N LEU A 193 -18.20 -12.35 7.09
CA LEU A 193 -16.91 -13.01 6.90
C LEU A 193 -15.82 -12.26 7.66
N GLU A 194 -14.95 -13.00 8.32
CA GLU A 194 -13.70 -12.51 8.87
C GLU A 194 -12.54 -13.39 8.41
N LEU A 195 -11.41 -12.80 8.07
CA LEU A 195 -10.18 -13.51 7.74
C LEU A 195 -9.17 -13.41 8.88
N GLN A 196 -8.56 -14.52 9.24
CA GLN A 196 -7.32 -14.50 10.03
C GLN A 196 -6.14 -14.44 9.06
N LEU A 197 -5.38 -13.36 9.12
CA LEU A 197 -4.24 -13.12 8.26
C LEU A 197 -2.92 -13.37 9.00
N GLN A 198 -1.96 -13.99 8.33
CA GLN A 198 -0.57 -14.09 8.77
C GLN A 198 0.37 -13.75 7.60
N GLY A 199 1.21 -12.76 7.79
CA GLY A 199 2.17 -12.35 6.78
C GLY A 199 2.59 -10.90 6.90
N VAL A 200 3.18 -10.42 5.81
CA VAL A 200 3.63 -9.04 5.63
C VAL A 200 2.92 -8.44 4.42
N ASN A 201 2.94 -7.13 4.30
CA ASN A 201 2.28 -6.44 3.18
C ASN A 201 2.73 -7.03 1.82
N HIS A 202 1.77 -7.30 0.95
CA HIS A 202 1.95 -7.99 -0.35
C HIS A 202 2.46 -9.44 -0.27
N PHE A 203 2.63 -9.99 0.93
CA PHE A 203 3.00 -11.39 1.14
C PHE A 203 2.24 -11.97 2.35
N VAL A 204 0.93 -11.94 2.28
CA VAL A 204 0.02 -12.32 3.37
C VAL A 204 -0.88 -13.48 2.95
N PHE A 205 -1.15 -14.38 3.89
CA PHE A 205 -2.02 -15.53 3.72
C PHE A 205 -3.24 -15.43 4.65
N ALA A 206 -4.42 -15.80 4.14
CA ALA A 206 -5.56 -16.09 5.02
C ALA A 206 -5.39 -17.53 5.55
N THR A 207 -5.09 -17.62 6.84
CA THR A 207 -4.79 -18.89 7.54
C THR A 207 -5.99 -19.47 8.26
N ASP A 208 -7.04 -18.68 8.42
CA ASP A 208 -8.38 -19.11 8.81
C ASP A 208 -9.44 -18.20 8.19
N VAL A 209 -10.65 -18.71 8.06
CA VAL A 209 -11.81 -18.02 7.51
C VAL A 209 -12.98 -18.29 8.42
N PHE A 210 -13.62 -17.23 8.92
CA PHE A 210 -14.77 -17.33 9.81
C PHE A 210 -16.02 -16.78 9.13
N VAL A 211 -17.12 -17.50 9.22
CA VAL A 211 -18.45 -17.02 8.86
C VAL A 211 -19.31 -17.04 10.12
N ASP A 212 -19.84 -15.88 10.51
CA ASP A 212 -20.57 -15.69 11.76
C ASP A 212 -19.80 -16.21 13.00
N GLY A 213 -18.47 -16.03 13.00
CA GLY A 213 -17.60 -16.45 14.08
C GLY A 213 -17.25 -17.95 14.12
N VAL A 214 -17.70 -18.73 13.14
CA VAL A 214 -17.38 -20.16 13.01
C VAL A 214 -16.37 -20.37 11.91
N SER A 215 -15.26 -21.10 12.20
CA SER A 215 -14.25 -21.41 11.19
C SER A 215 -14.82 -22.32 10.10
N VAL A 216 -14.62 -21.89 8.85
CA VAL A 216 -15.00 -22.61 7.63
C VAL A 216 -13.79 -22.84 6.73
N ILE A 217 -12.57 -22.84 7.30
CA ILE A 217 -11.33 -22.91 6.55
C ILE A 217 -11.27 -24.14 5.61
N ASP A 218 -11.75 -25.28 6.03
CA ASP A 218 -11.72 -26.48 5.19
C ASP A 218 -12.61 -26.34 3.95
N GLU A 219 -13.81 -25.77 4.11
CA GLU A 219 -14.67 -25.45 2.97
C GLU A 219 -14.06 -24.39 2.08
N ALA A 220 -13.48 -23.33 2.67
CA ALA A 220 -12.84 -22.27 1.92
C ALA A 220 -11.66 -22.79 1.09
N ILE A 221 -10.82 -23.66 1.65
CA ILE A 221 -9.70 -24.31 0.94
C ILE A 221 -10.21 -25.14 -0.24
N GLU A 222 -11.23 -25.97 -0.04
CA GLU A 222 -11.76 -26.81 -1.11
C GLU A 222 -12.41 -25.98 -2.24
N LYS A 223 -13.17 -24.97 -1.91
CA LYS A 223 -13.78 -24.08 -2.92
C LYS A 223 -12.69 -23.28 -3.66
N TYR A 224 -11.73 -22.69 -2.92
CA TYR A 224 -10.66 -21.90 -3.51
C TYR A 224 -9.71 -22.73 -4.38
N ALA A 225 -9.50 -24.00 -4.04
CA ALA A 225 -8.69 -24.93 -4.84
C ALA A 225 -9.29 -25.24 -6.23
N HIS A 226 -10.54 -24.85 -6.47
CA HIS A 226 -11.26 -25.12 -7.73
C HIS A 226 -11.81 -23.84 -8.40
N VAL A 227 -11.33 -22.64 -7.98
CA VAL A 227 -11.71 -21.40 -8.64
C VAL A 227 -11.23 -21.39 -10.09
N SER A 228 -12.07 -20.84 -10.98
CA SER A 228 -11.69 -20.53 -12.35
C SER A 228 -10.83 -19.26 -12.41
N GLU A 229 -10.24 -18.98 -13.59
CA GLU A 229 -9.49 -17.73 -13.81
C GLU A 229 -10.34 -16.50 -13.51
N ASP A 230 -11.61 -16.48 -13.93
CA ASP A 230 -12.54 -15.36 -13.69
C ASP A 230 -12.89 -15.17 -12.20
N GLU A 231 -12.76 -16.21 -11.39
CA GLU A 231 -13.06 -16.21 -9.96
C GLU A 231 -11.82 -16.03 -9.10
N ALA A 232 -10.63 -16.21 -9.66
CA ALA A 232 -9.37 -16.09 -8.94
C ALA A 232 -9.23 -14.69 -8.33
N LEU A 233 -8.59 -14.64 -7.15
CA LEU A 233 -8.25 -13.36 -6.54
C LEU A 233 -7.27 -12.63 -7.45
N SER A 234 -7.65 -11.45 -7.91
CA SER A 234 -6.81 -10.65 -8.79
C SER A 234 -6.83 -9.17 -8.41
N MET A 235 -5.88 -8.47 -8.96
CA MET A 235 -5.74 -7.02 -8.93
C MET A 235 -5.71 -6.52 -10.38
N ASN A 236 -6.13 -5.29 -10.63
CA ASN A 236 -6.10 -4.70 -11.99
C ASN A 236 -4.68 -4.54 -12.58
N ASN A 237 -3.66 -5.01 -11.87
CA ASN A 237 -2.25 -4.83 -12.24
C ASN A 237 -1.67 -6.01 -13.01
N PHE A 238 -2.29 -7.18 -12.98
CA PHE A 238 -1.79 -8.40 -13.59
C PHE A 238 -2.89 -9.42 -13.88
N VAL A 239 -2.58 -10.35 -14.77
CA VAL A 239 -3.50 -11.45 -15.12
C VAL A 239 -3.61 -12.41 -13.93
N PRO A 240 -4.83 -12.76 -13.48
CA PRO A 240 -5.00 -13.74 -12.42
C PRO A 240 -4.65 -15.14 -12.92
N ILE A 241 -3.76 -15.83 -12.19
CA ILE A 241 -3.44 -17.23 -12.43
C ILE A 241 -3.93 -18.03 -11.22
N PRO A 242 -4.87 -18.99 -11.40
CA PRO A 242 -5.32 -19.83 -10.31
C PRO A 242 -4.20 -20.74 -9.79
N PHE A 243 -4.08 -20.85 -8.48
CA PHE A 243 -3.14 -21.78 -7.88
C PHE A 243 -3.63 -23.23 -8.03
N SER A 244 -2.72 -24.18 -8.20
CA SER A 244 -3.09 -25.59 -8.31
C SER A 244 -3.81 -26.07 -7.04
N PRO A 245 -4.82 -26.97 -7.17
CA PRO A 245 -5.51 -27.55 -6.02
C PRO A 245 -4.57 -28.21 -5.00
N SER A 246 -3.49 -28.84 -5.48
CA SER A 246 -2.49 -29.48 -4.62
C SER A 246 -1.69 -28.48 -3.81
N PHE A 247 -1.37 -27.29 -4.38
CA PHE A 247 -0.70 -26.23 -3.67
C PHE A 247 -1.59 -25.68 -2.55
N ILE A 248 -2.83 -25.28 -2.86
CA ILE A 248 -3.79 -24.71 -1.89
C ILE A 248 -4.05 -25.67 -0.73
N ARG A 249 -4.34 -26.96 -1.03
CA ARG A 249 -4.50 -28.00 0.01
C ARG A 249 -3.21 -28.23 0.79
N GLY A 250 -2.06 -28.17 0.11
CA GLY A 250 -0.75 -28.35 0.70
C GLY A 250 -0.39 -27.29 1.72
N ILE A 251 -0.53 -26.02 1.38
CA ILE A 251 -0.25 -24.91 2.30
C ILE A 251 -1.36 -24.70 3.34
N ARG A 252 -2.58 -25.14 3.05
CA ARG A 252 -3.77 -24.98 3.90
C ARG A 252 -3.99 -23.52 4.31
N ALA A 253 -3.88 -22.62 3.35
CA ALA A 253 -4.09 -21.19 3.47
C ALA A 253 -4.51 -20.62 2.12
N ILE A 254 -5.13 -19.46 2.09
CA ILE A 254 -5.46 -18.74 0.85
C ILE A 254 -4.40 -17.67 0.63
N PRO A 255 -3.59 -17.76 -0.44
CA PRO A 255 -2.56 -16.79 -0.75
C PRO A 255 -3.18 -15.48 -1.26
N CYS A 256 -2.52 -14.35 -1.03
CA CYS A 256 -2.89 -13.09 -1.64
C CYS A 256 -2.55 -13.06 -3.14
N PRO A 257 -3.15 -12.17 -3.94
CA PRO A 257 -2.89 -12.10 -5.39
C PRO A 257 -1.41 -11.93 -5.76
N TYR A 258 -0.64 -11.18 -4.97
CA TYR A 258 0.79 -10.95 -5.23
C TYR A 258 1.67 -12.20 -5.14
N HIS A 259 1.16 -13.28 -4.54
CA HIS A 259 1.87 -14.56 -4.55
C HIS A 259 2.05 -15.16 -5.95
N ASN A 260 1.28 -14.68 -6.95
CA ASN A 260 1.50 -15.07 -8.35
C ASN A 260 2.93 -14.74 -8.81
N TYR A 261 3.51 -13.62 -8.40
CA TYR A 261 4.90 -13.27 -8.72
C TYR A 261 5.92 -14.28 -8.20
N TYR A 262 5.61 -14.96 -7.10
CA TYR A 262 6.52 -15.89 -6.40
C TYR A 262 6.30 -17.36 -6.74
N PHE A 263 5.10 -17.73 -7.15
CA PHE A 263 4.71 -19.13 -7.40
C PHE A 263 4.35 -19.42 -8.86
N HIS A 264 4.17 -18.36 -9.67
CA HIS A 264 4.00 -18.43 -11.13
C HIS A 264 5.00 -17.46 -11.80
N THR A 265 6.25 -17.51 -11.31
CA THR A 265 7.30 -16.56 -11.70
C THR A 265 7.55 -16.55 -13.20
N ASP A 266 7.61 -17.72 -13.83
CA ASP A 266 7.90 -17.84 -15.26
C ASP A 266 6.77 -17.25 -16.12
N GLU A 267 5.51 -17.50 -15.77
CA GLU A 267 4.33 -16.99 -16.45
C GLU A 267 4.24 -15.47 -16.31
N MET A 268 4.44 -14.98 -15.08
CA MET A 268 4.41 -13.54 -14.79
C MET A 268 5.54 -12.80 -15.50
N LEU A 269 6.75 -13.37 -15.51
CA LEU A 269 7.89 -12.79 -16.22
C LEU A 269 7.67 -12.78 -17.75
N ALA A 270 7.11 -13.85 -18.31
CA ALA A 270 6.82 -13.91 -19.73
C ALA A 270 5.82 -12.81 -20.16
N GLU A 271 4.79 -12.54 -19.35
CA GLU A 271 3.82 -11.48 -19.63
C GLU A 271 4.45 -10.09 -19.49
N GLU A 272 5.21 -9.84 -18.43
CA GLU A 272 5.90 -8.56 -18.23
C GLU A 272 6.97 -8.28 -19.30
N LEU A 273 7.69 -9.31 -19.79
CA LEU A 273 8.64 -9.15 -20.90
C LEU A 273 7.94 -8.80 -22.21
N LYS A 274 6.77 -9.36 -22.47
CA LYS A 274 5.94 -8.96 -23.62
C LYS A 274 5.49 -7.50 -23.50
N GLU A 275 4.98 -7.08 -22.33
CA GLU A 275 4.64 -5.68 -22.05
C GLU A 275 5.85 -4.75 -22.22
N PHE A 276 7.04 -5.18 -21.79
CA PHE A 276 8.30 -4.45 -21.94
C PHE A 276 8.68 -4.23 -23.42
N GLU A 277 8.57 -5.28 -24.26
CA GLU A 277 8.85 -5.20 -25.71
C GLU A 277 7.85 -4.29 -26.43
N GLU A 278 6.59 -4.30 -26.02
CA GLU A 278 5.52 -3.46 -26.59
C GLU A 278 5.56 -2.01 -26.11
N GLY A 279 6.41 -1.63 -25.15
CA GLY A 279 6.42 -0.30 -24.54
C GLY A 279 5.18 -0.05 -23.67
N ASN A 280 4.71 -1.08 -22.99
CA ASN A 280 3.49 -1.10 -22.20
C ASN A 280 3.70 -1.59 -20.77
N VAL A 281 4.93 -1.48 -20.22
CA VAL A 281 5.10 -1.78 -18.79
C VAL A 281 4.12 -0.97 -17.96
N ARG A 282 3.68 -1.53 -16.85
CA ARG A 282 2.56 -0.96 -16.09
C ARG A 282 2.73 0.53 -15.74
N GLY A 283 3.95 0.99 -15.48
CA GLY A 283 4.28 2.40 -15.24
C GLY A 283 3.95 3.30 -16.43
N GLU A 284 4.20 2.84 -17.66
CA GLU A 284 3.88 3.56 -18.88
C GLU A 284 2.37 3.61 -19.13
N VAL A 285 1.67 2.49 -18.90
CA VAL A 285 0.20 2.43 -19.00
C VAL A 285 -0.44 3.40 -18.00
N VAL A 286 0.00 3.37 -16.75
CA VAL A 286 -0.52 4.27 -15.70
C VAL A 286 -0.20 5.73 -16.01
N SER A 287 0.93 6.02 -16.65
CA SER A 287 1.27 7.40 -17.05
C SER A 287 0.26 7.95 -18.07
N ARG A 288 -0.07 7.15 -19.10
CA ARG A 288 -1.10 7.54 -20.08
C ARG A 288 -2.48 7.74 -19.45
N LEU A 289 -2.89 6.79 -18.60
CA LEU A 289 -4.17 6.90 -17.87
C LEU A 289 -4.22 8.13 -16.95
N GLU A 290 -3.11 8.45 -16.31
CA GLU A 290 -3.04 9.64 -15.45
C GLU A 290 -3.19 10.92 -16.27
N ASP A 291 -2.53 11.03 -17.43
CA ASP A 291 -2.66 12.18 -18.31
C ASP A 291 -4.10 12.36 -18.80
N GLU A 292 -4.78 11.28 -19.19
CA GLU A 292 -6.19 11.28 -19.57
C GLU A 292 -7.10 11.74 -18.41
N LEU A 293 -6.85 11.22 -17.20
CA LEU A 293 -7.61 11.62 -16.00
C LEU A 293 -7.45 13.10 -15.71
N PHE A 294 -6.23 13.65 -15.80
CA PHE A 294 -6.01 15.08 -15.56
C PHE A 294 -6.66 15.96 -16.64
N GLN A 295 -6.82 15.48 -17.89
CA GLN A 295 -7.65 16.19 -18.89
C GLN A 295 -9.13 16.22 -18.46
N ILE A 296 -9.66 15.08 -17.97
CA ILE A 296 -11.04 15.00 -17.49
C ILE A 296 -11.23 15.91 -16.26
N TYR A 297 -10.28 15.96 -15.32
CA TYR A 297 -10.38 16.79 -14.10
C TYR A 297 -10.40 18.30 -14.39
N ARG A 298 -9.84 18.73 -15.52
CA ARG A 298 -9.88 20.13 -15.97
C ARG A 298 -11.25 20.60 -16.46
N ASP A 299 -12.20 19.69 -16.72
CA ASP A 299 -13.57 20.09 -17.06
C ASP A 299 -14.22 20.80 -15.88
N GLU A 300 -14.56 22.07 -16.09
CA GLU A 300 -15.17 22.93 -15.08
C GLU A 300 -16.56 22.45 -14.63
N ASN A 301 -17.24 21.65 -15.46
CA ASN A 301 -18.55 21.08 -15.17
C ASN A 301 -18.47 19.77 -14.39
N LEU A 302 -17.29 19.15 -14.31
CA LEU A 302 -17.09 17.93 -13.52
C LEU A 302 -17.14 18.28 -12.02
N ASP A 303 -18.06 17.67 -11.30
CA ASP A 303 -18.27 17.85 -9.86
C ASP A 303 -18.50 16.54 -9.10
N ILE A 304 -18.11 15.41 -9.74
CA ILE A 304 -18.12 14.05 -9.18
C ILE A 304 -16.83 13.33 -9.53
N LYS A 305 -16.55 12.22 -8.85
CA LYS A 305 -15.48 11.28 -9.23
C LYS A 305 -15.80 10.68 -10.60
N PRO A 306 -14.94 10.81 -11.62
CA PRO A 306 -15.19 10.18 -12.92
C PRO A 306 -14.97 8.66 -12.87
N LYS A 307 -15.78 7.92 -13.61
CA LYS A 307 -15.70 6.44 -13.68
C LYS A 307 -14.35 5.94 -14.21
N GLN A 308 -13.68 6.72 -15.06
CA GLN A 308 -12.38 6.39 -15.63
C GLN A 308 -11.29 6.17 -14.57
N LEU A 309 -11.46 6.75 -13.37
CA LEU A 309 -10.53 6.55 -12.27
C LEU A 309 -10.44 5.09 -11.82
N GLU A 310 -11.50 4.30 -12.00
CA GLU A 310 -11.55 2.88 -11.66
C GLU A 310 -10.57 2.03 -12.51
N GLN A 311 -10.22 2.50 -13.73
CA GLN A 311 -9.29 1.80 -14.62
C GLN A 311 -7.82 1.89 -14.16
N ARG A 312 -7.49 2.90 -13.35
CA ARG A 312 -6.12 3.11 -12.88
C ARG A 312 -5.63 2.00 -11.93
N GLY A 313 -6.51 1.26 -11.31
CA GLY A 313 -6.25 0.32 -10.24
C GLY A 313 -6.42 0.98 -8.85
N GLY A 314 -6.42 0.20 -7.79
CA GLY A 314 -6.63 0.71 -6.44
C GLY A 314 -8.10 0.85 -6.05
N ALA A 315 -8.99 0.12 -6.69
CA ALA A 315 -10.38 0.03 -6.28
C ALA A 315 -10.51 -0.26 -4.79
N ARG A 316 -11.45 0.39 -4.10
CA ARG A 316 -11.70 0.33 -2.64
C ARG A 316 -10.61 0.95 -1.76
N TYR A 317 -9.59 1.59 -2.33
CA TYR A 317 -8.49 2.16 -1.54
C TYR A 317 -8.96 3.29 -0.63
N SER A 318 -9.75 4.18 -1.18
CA SER A 318 -10.32 5.31 -0.42
C SER A 318 -11.40 4.87 0.54
N ASP A 319 -12.16 3.82 0.18
CA ASP A 319 -13.13 3.23 1.12
C ASP A 319 -12.42 2.67 2.35
N ALA A 320 -11.29 1.99 2.16
CA ALA A 320 -10.47 1.50 3.25
C ALA A 320 -10.00 2.62 4.19
N ALA A 321 -9.47 3.69 3.59
CA ALA A 321 -8.97 4.82 4.33
C ALA A 321 -10.02 5.56 5.14
N CYS A 322 -11.06 5.96 4.43
CA CYS A 322 -12.14 6.72 5.04
C CYS A 322 -12.86 5.88 6.10
N ASN A 323 -12.99 4.56 5.86
CA ASN A 323 -13.56 3.64 6.84
C ASN A 323 -12.68 3.50 8.09
N LEU A 324 -11.35 3.43 7.91
CA LEU A 324 -10.41 3.37 9.04
C LEU A 324 -10.46 4.67 9.88
N ILE A 325 -10.42 5.82 9.22
CA ILE A 325 -10.51 7.13 9.89
C ILE A 325 -11.85 7.27 10.62
N GLU A 326 -12.98 6.92 9.98
CA GLU A 326 -14.30 6.92 10.60
C GLU A 326 -14.35 5.99 11.80
N SER A 327 -13.79 4.79 11.70
CA SER A 327 -13.78 3.81 12.79
C SER A 327 -12.98 4.28 13.99
N ILE A 328 -11.83 4.90 13.78
CA ILE A 328 -11.02 5.50 14.86
C ILE A 328 -11.80 6.66 15.50
N HIS A 329 -12.32 7.57 14.67
CA HIS A 329 -13.05 8.74 15.16
C HIS A 329 -14.29 8.36 15.96
N ALA A 330 -15.11 7.44 15.44
CA ALA A 330 -16.38 7.03 16.04
C ALA A 330 -16.22 5.88 17.08
N ASN A 331 -15.00 5.36 17.30
CA ASN A 331 -14.74 4.22 18.18
C ASN A 331 -15.63 3.00 17.86
N ARG A 332 -15.71 2.62 16.59
CA ARG A 332 -16.69 1.61 16.12
C ARG A 332 -16.40 0.20 16.62
N GLY A 333 -15.14 -0.15 16.83
CA GLY A 333 -14.76 -1.49 17.27
C GLY A 333 -14.90 -2.58 16.20
N ASP A 334 -15.05 -2.21 14.93
CA ASP A 334 -15.10 -3.13 13.80
C ASP A 334 -13.73 -3.72 13.48
N ILE A 335 -13.72 -4.80 12.69
CA ILE A 335 -12.49 -5.45 12.25
C ILE A 335 -12.07 -4.90 10.89
N GLN A 336 -10.81 -4.47 10.80
CA GLN A 336 -10.18 -4.06 9.56
C GLN A 336 -8.78 -4.67 9.43
N TYR A 337 -8.25 -4.72 8.21
CA TYR A 337 -6.95 -5.33 7.89
C TYR A 337 -5.94 -4.22 7.60
N VAL A 338 -4.87 -4.15 8.38
CA VAL A 338 -3.92 -3.04 8.34
C VAL A 338 -2.50 -3.52 8.65
N ASP A 339 -1.50 -2.72 8.23
CA ASP A 339 -0.10 -2.91 8.59
C ASP A 339 0.17 -2.21 9.94
N VAL A 340 0.56 -2.97 10.92
CA VAL A 340 0.81 -2.51 12.29
C VAL A 340 1.97 -3.26 12.93
N ARG A 341 2.44 -2.79 14.10
CA ARG A 341 3.41 -3.52 14.92
C ARG A 341 2.87 -4.89 15.30
N ASN A 342 3.73 -5.90 15.19
CA ASN A 342 3.38 -7.28 15.53
C ASN A 342 3.00 -7.42 17.03
N ASP A 343 3.76 -6.85 17.92
CA ASP A 343 3.54 -6.96 19.38
C ASP A 343 3.20 -8.38 19.88
N GLY A 344 3.65 -9.40 19.12
CA GLY A 344 3.41 -10.81 19.42
C GLY A 344 2.08 -11.38 18.90
N CYS A 345 1.32 -10.64 18.10
CA CYS A 345 0.06 -11.15 17.52
C CYS A 345 0.30 -12.32 16.52
N ILE A 346 1.46 -12.36 15.87
CA ILE A 346 1.99 -13.52 15.13
C ILE A 346 3.23 -14.02 15.88
N GLU A 347 3.11 -15.14 16.58
CA GLU A 347 4.26 -15.79 17.21
C GLU A 347 5.20 -16.37 16.14
N GLY A 348 6.51 -16.13 16.29
CA GLY A 348 7.53 -16.56 15.31
C GLY A 348 8.01 -15.44 14.37
N LEU A 349 7.45 -14.21 14.50
CA LEU A 349 8.01 -12.99 13.94
C LEU A 349 8.45 -12.03 15.07
N PRO A 350 9.47 -11.18 14.84
CA PRO A 350 9.91 -10.20 15.86
C PRO A 350 8.75 -9.28 16.28
N SER A 351 8.62 -8.98 17.56
CA SER A 351 7.55 -8.13 18.09
C SER A 351 7.60 -6.70 17.56
N SER A 352 8.78 -6.21 17.19
CA SER A 352 8.97 -4.87 16.60
C SER A 352 8.65 -4.80 15.10
N SER A 353 8.38 -5.91 14.45
CA SER A 353 8.11 -5.94 12.99
C SER A 353 6.74 -5.40 12.64
N ALA A 354 6.63 -4.78 11.45
CA ALA A 354 5.34 -4.52 10.83
C ALA A 354 4.76 -5.83 10.26
N VAL A 355 3.46 -6.05 10.47
CA VAL A 355 2.71 -7.21 9.96
C VAL A 355 1.36 -6.77 9.42
N GLU A 356 0.85 -7.47 8.41
CA GLU A 356 -0.48 -7.23 7.83
C GLU A 356 -1.49 -8.21 8.46
N VAL A 357 -2.36 -7.70 9.32
CA VAL A 357 -3.25 -8.52 10.15
C VAL A 357 -4.64 -7.89 10.32
N ALA A 358 -5.59 -8.71 10.76
CA ALA A 358 -6.87 -8.24 11.25
C ALA A 358 -6.70 -7.50 12.58
N CYS A 359 -7.26 -6.30 12.67
CA CYS A 359 -7.25 -5.47 13.87
C CYS A 359 -8.66 -5.04 14.25
N ARG A 360 -8.93 -5.00 15.54
CA ARG A 360 -10.09 -4.27 16.07
C ARG A 360 -9.77 -2.79 16.12
N ILE A 361 -10.55 -1.97 15.41
CA ILE A 361 -10.31 -0.53 15.33
C ILE A 361 -11.07 0.19 16.43
N THR A 362 -10.34 0.92 17.26
CA THR A 362 -10.88 1.71 18.39
C THR A 362 -10.43 3.16 18.31
N ALA A 363 -10.94 4.03 19.17
CA ALA A 363 -10.46 5.41 19.29
C ALA A 363 -8.97 5.51 19.66
N ASP A 364 -8.43 4.46 20.33
CA ASP A 364 -7.01 4.32 20.64
C ASP A 364 -6.23 3.60 19.52
N GLY A 365 -6.79 3.58 18.31
CA GLY A 365 -6.21 2.98 17.12
C GLY A 365 -6.45 1.48 16.99
N PRO A 366 -5.72 0.82 16.05
CA PRO A 366 -5.84 -0.59 15.79
C PRO A 366 -5.32 -1.43 16.96
N LYS A 367 -6.06 -2.50 17.27
CA LYS A 367 -5.66 -3.53 18.24
C LYS A 367 -5.54 -4.85 17.48
N PRO A 368 -4.32 -5.33 17.20
CA PRO A 368 -4.09 -6.57 16.47
C PRO A 368 -4.79 -7.75 17.13
N LEU A 369 -5.43 -8.59 16.34
CA LEU A 369 -6.00 -9.84 16.81
C LEU A 369 -4.91 -10.90 16.81
N ALA A 370 -4.72 -11.56 17.95
CA ALA A 370 -3.74 -12.63 18.06
C ALA A 370 -4.09 -13.80 17.13
N THR A 371 -3.13 -14.21 16.31
CA THR A 371 -3.28 -15.33 15.38
C THR A 371 -2.56 -16.60 15.86
N GLY A 372 -1.81 -16.47 16.97
CA GLY A 372 -0.96 -17.54 17.53
C GLY A 372 0.29 -17.78 16.70
N GLU A 373 0.80 -19.00 16.76
CA GLU A 373 2.01 -19.40 16.06
C GLU A 373 1.85 -19.28 14.53
N LEU A 374 2.89 -18.73 13.89
CA LEU A 374 2.97 -18.68 12.43
C LEU A 374 2.86 -20.11 11.86
N LYS A 375 1.86 -20.32 10.98
CA LYS A 375 1.56 -21.66 10.48
C LYS A 375 2.78 -22.29 9.84
N PRO A 376 3.21 -23.50 10.26
CA PRO A 376 4.48 -24.11 9.81
C PRO A 376 4.62 -24.27 8.30
N ARG A 377 3.50 -24.39 7.58
CA ARG A 377 3.50 -24.61 6.12
C ARG A 377 3.81 -23.34 5.31
N ILE A 378 3.72 -22.17 5.92
CA ILE A 378 4.01 -20.86 5.32
C ILE A 378 5.15 -20.12 6.04
N ALA A 379 5.57 -20.61 7.21
CA ALA A 379 6.51 -19.92 8.10
C ALA A 379 7.82 -19.54 7.40
N GLY A 380 8.42 -20.47 6.66
CA GLY A 380 9.68 -20.22 5.96
C GLY A 380 9.58 -19.07 4.94
N TYR A 381 8.47 -18.99 4.21
CA TYR A 381 8.24 -17.93 3.25
C TYR A 381 8.06 -16.57 3.93
N VAL A 382 7.21 -16.50 4.95
CA VAL A 382 6.89 -15.24 5.66
C VAL A 382 8.13 -14.71 6.40
N GLN A 383 8.90 -15.59 7.06
CA GLN A 383 10.13 -15.20 7.75
C GLN A 383 11.20 -14.69 6.79
N MET A 384 11.35 -15.31 5.62
CA MET A 384 12.28 -14.88 4.57
C MET A 384 11.88 -13.48 4.06
N MET A 385 10.59 -13.27 3.74
CA MET A 385 10.11 -11.97 3.28
C MET A 385 10.26 -10.89 4.35
N LYS A 386 10.02 -11.20 5.62
CA LYS A 386 10.27 -10.26 6.72
C LYS A 386 11.76 -9.94 6.85
N GLY A 387 12.63 -10.92 6.66
CA GLY A 387 14.08 -10.71 6.61
C GLY A 387 14.48 -9.74 5.50
N PHE A 388 13.97 -9.97 4.28
CA PHE A 388 14.14 -9.08 3.13
C PHE A 388 13.68 -7.64 3.44
N GLU A 389 12.44 -7.45 3.93
CA GLU A 389 11.91 -6.13 4.26
C GLU A 389 12.79 -5.37 5.25
N ARG A 390 13.27 -6.04 6.30
CA ARG A 390 14.11 -5.42 7.33
C ARG A 390 15.46 -4.98 6.78
N MET A 391 16.09 -5.80 5.93
CA MET A 391 17.34 -5.43 5.27
C MET A 391 17.14 -4.25 4.32
N VAL A 392 16.03 -4.24 3.56
CA VAL A 392 15.67 -3.12 2.69
C VAL A 392 15.48 -1.83 3.50
N VAL A 393 14.77 -1.88 4.62
CA VAL A 393 14.54 -0.72 5.48
C VAL A 393 15.88 -0.18 6.04
N GLU A 394 16.75 -1.06 6.52
CA GLU A 394 18.07 -0.67 7.00
C GLU A 394 18.93 -0.05 5.89
N ALA A 395 18.97 -0.64 4.70
CA ALA A 395 19.67 -0.09 3.54
C ALA A 395 19.08 1.27 3.10
N ALA A 396 17.75 1.44 3.17
CA ALA A 396 17.08 2.71 2.86
C ALA A 396 17.52 3.85 3.79
N VAL A 397 17.80 3.55 5.04
CA VAL A 397 18.22 4.53 6.06
C VAL A 397 19.72 4.78 6.01
N THR A 398 20.52 3.74 5.84
CA THR A 398 21.99 3.81 5.92
C THR A 398 22.66 4.17 4.61
N GLY A 399 22.04 3.81 3.47
CA GLY A 399 22.66 3.89 2.14
C GLY A 399 23.71 2.79 1.92
N ASP A 400 23.65 1.70 2.67
CA ASP A 400 24.58 0.57 2.52
C ASP A 400 24.25 -0.24 1.26
N ARG A 401 25.13 -0.15 0.27
CA ARG A 401 24.99 -0.84 -1.02
C ARG A 401 25.11 -2.34 -0.88
N ASP A 402 26.03 -2.83 -0.06
CA ASP A 402 26.26 -4.26 0.09
C ASP A 402 25.07 -4.93 0.81
N LEU A 403 24.48 -4.21 1.76
CA LEU A 403 23.24 -4.63 2.39
C LEU A 403 22.06 -4.64 1.39
N ALA A 404 22.01 -3.67 0.46
CA ALA A 404 20.99 -3.65 -0.60
C ALA A 404 21.10 -4.86 -1.53
N VAL A 405 22.33 -5.25 -1.92
CA VAL A 405 22.58 -6.46 -2.71
C VAL A 405 22.16 -7.71 -1.96
N ALA A 406 22.60 -7.86 -0.70
CA ALA A 406 22.25 -9.01 0.12
C ALA A 406 20.72 -9.10 0.37
N ALA A 407 20.04 -7.96 0.50
CA ALA A 407 18.58 -7.93 0.60
C ALA A 407 17.94 -8.47 -0.70
N LEU A 408 18.40 -7.99 -1.87
CA LEU A 408 17.84 -8.44 -3.13
C LEU A 408 18.06 -9.93 -3.36
N GLU A 409 19.22 -10.47 -3.00
CA GLU A 409 19.51 -11.92 -3.08
C GLU A 409 18.61 -12.77 -2.19
N MET A 410 18.18 -12.23 -1.02
CA MET A 410 17.25 -12.93 -0.16
C MET A 410 15.85 -13.04 -0.77
N ASN A 411 15.51 -12.14 -1.71
CA ASN A 411 14.19 -12.14 -2.35
C ASN A 411 14.12 -13.23 -3.43
N PRO A 412 13.11 -14.13 -3.41
CA PRO A 412 12.97 -15.22 -4.40
C PRO A 412 12.86 -14.77 -5.86
N LEU A 413 12.57 -13.48 -6.10
CA LEU A 413 12.51 -12.92 -7.45
C LEU A 413 13.89 -12.57 -8.01
N CYS A 414 14.96 -12.73 -7.21
CA CYS A 414 16.33 -12.55 -7.65
C CYS A 414 16.93 -13.88 -8.11
N PRO A 415 17.33 -14.04 -9.39
CA PRO A 415 17.83 -15.31 -9.89
C PRO A 415 19.26 -15.66 -9.46
N SER A 416 20.10 -14.65 -9.20
CA SER A 416 21.53 -14.87 -8.87
C SER A 416 22.20 -13.65 -8.24
N ASP A 417 23.30 -13.87 -7.51
CA ASP A 417 24.21 -12.86 -6.95
C ASP A 417 24.74 -11.89 -8.01
N GLU A 418 25.18 -12.38 -9.15
CA GLU A 418 25.70 -11.55 -10.23
C GLU A 418 24.65 -10.54 -10.70
N LEU A 419 23.39 -11.00 -10.90
CA LEU A 419 22.29 -10.10 -11.30
C LEU A 419 21.89 -9.14 -10.20
N ALA A 420 21.90 -9.56 -8.93
CA ALA A 420 21.65 -8.67 -7.82
C ALA A 420 22.61 -7.49 -7.82
N ASN A 421 23.91 -7.74 -7.98
CA ASN A 421 24.93 -6.69 -8.05
C ASN A 421 24.71 -5.73 -9.23
N VAL A 422 24.49 -6.27 -10.43
CA VAL A 422 24.28 -5.46 -11.65
C VAL A 422 23.03 -4.60 -11.54
N VAL A 423 21.88 -5.17 -11.14
CA VAL A 423 20.61 -4.48 -11.06
C VAL A 423 20.62 -3.43 -9.95
N VAL A 424 21.23 -3.70 -8.81
CA VAL A 424 21.37 -2.72 -7.72
C VAL A 424 22.19 -1.53 -8.17
N ASP A 425 23.34 -1.73 -8.82
CA ASP A 425 24.21 -0.63 -9.30
C ASP A 425 23.51 0.21 -10.36
N GLU A 426 22.82 -0.41 -11.32
CA GLU A 426 22.11 0.29 -12.37
C GLU A 426 20.93 1.11 -11.81
N LEU A 427 20.16 0.55 -10.87
CA LEU A 427 19.06 1.25 -10.23
C LEU A 427 19.56 2.39 -9.30
N ILE A 428 20.70 2.24 -8.60
CA ILE A 428 21.32 3.33 -7.82
C ILE A 428 21.67 4.49 -8.76
N GLU A 429 22.33 4.20 -9.87
CA GLU A 429 22.72 5.25 -10.83
C GLU A 429 21.48 5.92 -11.46
N ALA A 430 20.49 5.13 -11.88
CA ALA A 430 19.25 5.65 -12.47
C ALA A 430 18.45 6.55 -11.52
N HIS A 431 18.48 6.24 -10.23
CA HIS A 431 17.74 6.96 -9.20
C HIS A 431 18.58 7.90 -8.33
N LYS A 432 19.84 8.16 -8.67
CA LYS A 432 20.79 8.94 -7.84
C LYS A 432 20.27 10.28 -7.36
N ALA A 433 19.41 10.94 -8.14
CA ALA A 433 18.79 12.22 -7.75
C ALA A 433 17.87 12.10 -6.53
N TYR A 434 17.37 10.90 -6.24
CA TYR A 434 16.43 10.60 -5.15
C TYR A 434 17.06 9.72 -4.05
N LEU A 435 18.35 9.37 -4.19
CA LEU A 435 19.05 8.44 -3.30
C LEU A 435 20.31 9.09 -2.67
N PRO A 436 20.21 10.26 -2.01
CA PRO A 436 21.38 10.96 -1.46
C PRO A 436 22.12 10.13 -0.40
N GLN A 437 21.46 9.16 0.27
CA GLN A 437 22.08 8.30 1.26
C GLN A 437 23.12 7.36 0.64
N PHE A 438 22.89 6.83 -0.57
CA PHE A 438 23.83 5.95 -1.26
C PHE A 438 25.06 6.69 -1.80
N SER A 439 24.96 8.00 -2.07
CA SER A 439 26.09 8.84 -2.49
C SER A 439 27.11 9.08 -1.38
N ARG A 440 26.74 8.99 -0.11
CA ARG A 440 27.62 9.23 1.05
C ARG A 440 28.45 8.01 1.43
N SER A 441 28.03 6.80 1.04
CA SER A 441 28.73 5.55 1.36
C SER A 441 29.95 5.31 0.48
N ALA A 442 30.06 5.92 -0.69
CA ALA A 442 31.21 5.82 -1.59
C ALA A 442 32.50 6.52 -1.08
N CYS A 443 32.43 7.18 0.08
CA CYS A 443 33.56 7.92 0.68
C CYS A 443 34.09 7.30 1.99
N ARG A 444 33.76 6.03 2.27
CA ARG A 444 34.33 5.31 3.45
C ARG A 444 35.25 4.18 3.06
#